data_c7ec38dadd4f6f3abc396c7b21f9f88e
#
_entry.id   c7ec38dadd4f6f3abc396c7b21f9f88e
#
_cell.length_a   1.000
_cell.length_b   1.000
_cell.length_c   1.000
_cell.angle_alpha   90.00
_cell.angle_beta   90.00
_cell.angle_gamma   90.00
#
_symmetry.space_group_name_H-M   'P 1'
#
loop_
_entity.id
_entity.type
_entity.pdbx_description
1 polymer ?
#
loop_
_entity_poly.entity_id
_entity_poly.type
_entity_poly.pdbx_seq_one_letter_code
_entity_poly.pdbx_strand_id
1 'polypeptide(L)'
;RIAATADPEAAERARVVLVEQADRVAPELGDNPRSLIEDALVQSGVEVRLRETVERVEADNIVLGSGERIASCTLIVTVGPRASPLNEAFGVALDPSGRAPCDDMLRVIGVPDTYMAGDVAMAHVDDEHVALMSCQHAITMGKFAGFNAARDLLGLALRPYRQIRYVTCLDLGRGGAVFTTGWDREVQMHGDEAKQLKRTIVSERIIPPTGEREAILAAAALDG
;
A
#
# COMPACT_ATOMS: atom_id res chain seq x y z
N ARG A 1 22.43 3.19 4.47
CA ARG A 1 22.85 4.49 3.90
C ARG A 1 23.16 5.50 5.00
N ILE A 2 22.31 5.64 6.02
CA ILE A 2 22.54 6.56 7.16
C ILE A 2 23.79 6.13 7.95
N ALA A 3 23.93 4.84 8.27
CA ALA A 3 25.10 4.32 8.96
C ALA A 3 26.40 4.54 8.15
N ALA A 4 26.36 4.31 6.82
CA ALA A 4 27.53 4.52 5.96
C ALA A 4 27.98 5.99 5.83
N THR A 5 27.09 6.95 6.11
CA THR A 5 27.42 8.37 6.08
C THR A 5 27.86 8.92 7.45
N ALA A 6 27.40 8.28 8.54
CA ALA A 6 27.69 8.73 9.92
C ALA A 6 28.90 8.01 10.55
N ASP A 7 29.05 6.71 10.28
CA ASP A 7 30.13 5.88 10.81
C ASP A 7 30.37 4.68 9.88
N PRO A 8 31.43 4.68 9.06
CA PRO A 8 31.75 3.59 8.13
C PRO A 8 31.99 2.24 8.84
N GLU A 9 32.59 2.23 10.03
CA GLU A 9 32.81 0.98 10.76
C GLU A 9 31.52 0.39 11.32
N ALA A 10 30.60 1.24 11.74
CA ALA A 10 29.25 0.80 12.15
C ALA A 10 28.44 0.27 10.95
N ALA A 11 28.64 0.85 9.76
CA ALA A 11 28.00 0.39 8.54
C ALA A 11 28.43 -1.02 8.15
N GLU A 12 29.72 -1.36 8.31
CA GLU A 12 30.22 -2.72 8.03
C GLU A 12 29.69 -3.76 9.01
N ARG A 13 29.33 -3.35 10.23
CA ARG A 13 28.74 -4.22 11.26
C ARG A 13 27.22 -4.27 11.23
N ALA A 14 26.59 -3.39 10.44
CA ALA A 14 25.14 -3.33 10.34
C ALA A 14 24.59 -4.59 9.65
N ARG A 15 23.73 -5.32 10.36
CA ARG A 15 23.01 -6.48 9.86
C ARG A 15 21.54 -6.10 9.73
N VAL A 16 20.95 -6.38 8.57
CA VAL A 16 19.52 -6.20 8.32
C VAL A 16 18.90 -7.58 8.11
N VAL A 17 17.90 -7.91 8.92
CA VAL A 17 17.16 -9.17 8.82
C VAL A 17 15.72 -8.85 8.48
N LEU A 18 15.21 -9.42 7.39
CA LEU A 18 13.81 -9.39 7.00
C LEU A 18 13.17 -10.70 7.45
N VAL A 19 12.14 -10.62 8.29
CA VAL A 19 11.35 -11.77 8.73
C VAL A 19 10.01 -11.74 8.01
N GLU A 20 9.70 -12.82 7.27
CA GLU A 20 8.48 -12.95 6.49
C GLU A 20 7.82 -14.30 6.81
N GLN A 21 6.52 -14.26 7.13
CA GLN A 21 5.75 -15.46 7.45
C GLN A 21 5.43 -16.34 6.23
N ALA A 22 5.39 -15.74 5.05
CA ALA A 22 5.17 -16.45 3.79
C ALA A 22 6.41 -17.27 3.40
N ASP A 23 6.26 -18.11 2.40
CA ASP A 23 7.35 -18.89 1.79
C ASP A 23 8.18 -18.08 0.79
N ARG A 24 7.87 -16.80 0.59
CA ARG A 24 8.56 -15.86 -0.29
C ARG A 24 8.36 -14.42 0.16
N VAL A 25 9.25 -13.53 -0.27
CA VAL A 25 9.16 -12.10 0.00
C VAL A 25 8.07 -11.46 -0.88
N ALA A 26 7.30 -10.54 -0.29
CA ALA A 26 6.26 -9.76 -0.96
C ALA A 26 5.31 -10.61 -1.84
N PRO A 27 4.64 -11.62 -1.26
CA PRO A 27 3.79 -12.55 -2.01
C PRO A 27 2.66 -11.85 -2.78
N GLU A 28 2.19 -10.71 -2.30
CA GLU A 28 1.15 -9.88 -2.91
C GLU A 28 1.58 -9.24 -4.24
N LEU A 29 2.88 -9.20 -4.52
CA LEU A 29 3.40 -8.69 -5.79
C LEU A 29 3.49 -9.76 -6.89
N GLY A 30 3.10 -11.01 -6.59
CA GLY A 30 3.07 -12.09 -7.56
C GLY A 30 4.48 -12.59 -7.96
N ASP A 31 4.54 -13.27 -9.10
CA ASP A 31 5.75 -13.94 -9.55
C ASP A 31 6.61 -13.08 -10.49
N ASN A 32 6.00 -12.20 -11.27
CA ASN A 32 6.70 -11.45 -12.31
C ASN A 32 7.86 -10.57 -11.79
N PRO A 33 7.71 -9.74 -10.74
CA PRO A 33 8.81 -8.93 -10.22
C PRO A 33 9.70 -9.67 -9.21
N ARG A 34 9.43 -10.93 -8.85
CA ARG A 34 10.05 -11.66 -7.74
C ARG A 34 11.57 -11.67 -7.83
N SER A 35 12.12 -12.08 -8.97
CA SER A 35 13.59 -12.18 -9.13
C SER A 35 14.28 -10.84 -8.91
N LEU A 36 13.71 -9.74 -9.41
CA LEU A 36 14.24 -8.40 -9.22
C LEU A 36 14.23 -7.97 -7.74
N ILE A 37 13.21 -8.38 -6.98
CA ILE A 37 13.10 -8.10 -5.55
C ILE A 37 14.14 -8.90 -4.77
N GLU A 38 14.23 -10.21 -5.03
CA GLU A 38 15.18 -11.11 -4.38
C GLU A 38 16.64 -10.71 -4.66
N ASP A 39 16.97 -10.40 -5.91
CA ASP A 39 18.29 -9.91 -6.30
C ASP A 39 18.67 -8.61 -5.59
N ALA A 40 17.71 -7.67 -5.48
CA ALA A 40 17.93 -6.40 -4.78
C ALA A 40 18.19 -6.59 -3.28
N LEU A 41 17.50 -7.53 -2.64
CA LEU A 41 17.73 -7.88 -1.23
C LEU A 41 19.12 -8.50 -1.03
N VAL A 42 19.52 -9.45 -1.89
CA VAL A 42 20.84 -10.07 -1.88
C VAL A 42 21.93 -9.02 -2.08
N GLN A 43 21.81 -8.17 -3.09
CA GLN A 43 22.77 -7.09 -3.37
C GLN A 43 22.86 -6.05 -2.24
N SER A 44 21.79 -5.89 -1.47
CA SER A 44 21.75 -5.01 -0.32
C SER A 44 22.28 -5.65 0.97
N GLY A 45 22.67 -6.94 0.93
CA GLY A 45 23.13 -7.69 2.09
C GLY A 45 22.03 -7.95 3.12
N VAL A 46 20.76 -7.99 2.70
CA VAL A 46 19.64 -8.28 3.60
C VAL A 46 19.52 -9.78 3.79
N GLU A 47 19.58 -10.23 5.04
CA GLU A 47 19.30 -11.61 5.40
C GLU A 47 17.79 -11.83 5.44
N VAL A 48 17.29 -12.82 4.69
CA VAL A 48 15.86 -13.12 4.62
C VAL A 48 15.54 -14.40 5.40
N ARG A 49 14.56 -14.31 6.29
CA ARG A 49 13.98 -15.41 7.06
C ARG A 49 12.55 -15.62 6.61
N LEU A 50 12.30 -16.65 5.81
CA LEU A 50 10.98 -17.03 5.31
C LEU A 50 10.32 -18.07 6.24
N ARG A 51 8.99 -18.13 6.20
CA ARG A 51 8.15 -19.03 7.02
C ARG A 51 8.37 -18.84 8.52
N GLU A 52 8.73 -17.62 8.90
CA GLU A 52 8.98 -17.24 10.28
C GLU A 52 8.08 -16.09 10.71
N THR A 53 7.59 -16.15 11.94
CA THR A 53 6.80 -15.09 12.56
C THR A 53 7.58 -14.46 13.71
N VAL A 54 7.37 -13.19 13.96
CA VAL A 54 7.83 -12.56 15.21
C VAL A 54 6.79 -12.82 16.29
N GLU A 55 7.14 -13.63 17.28
CA GLU A 55 6.27 -13.94 18.41
C GLU A 55 6.29 -12.85 19.48
N ARG A 56 7.50 -12.33 19.80
CA ARG A 56 7.69 -11.34 20.85
C ARG A 56 8.85 -10.42 20.55
N VAL A 57 8.70 -9.16 20.93
CA VAL A 57 9.74 -8.14 20.90
C VAL A 57 10.23 -7.88 22.32
N GLU A 58 11.53 -7.95 22.54
CA GLU A 58 12.21 -7.67 23.81
C GLU A 58 13.10 -6.42 23.67
N ALA A 59 13.75 -6.00 24.72
CA ALA A 59 14.50 -4.74 24.73
C ALA A 59 15.67 -4.70 23.72
N ASP A 60 16.32 -5.84 23.50
CA ASP A 60 17.53 -5.98 22.70
C ASP A 60 17.48 -7.13 21.70
N ASN A 61 16.34 -7.78 21.57
CA ASN A 61 16.14 -8.88 20.62
C ASN A 61 14.67 -9.06 20.24
N ILE A 62 14.45 -9.82 19.16
CA ILE A 62 13.15 -10.38 18.80
C ILE A 62 13.18 -11.89 18.96
N VAL A 63 12.05 -12.47 19.32
CA VAL A 63 11.86 -13.92 19.43
C VAL A 63 10.97 -14.37 18.27
N LEU A 64 11.46 -15.32 17.48
CA LEU A 64 10.71 -15.92 16.39
C LEU A 64 9.79 -17.03 16.88
N GLY A 65 8.78 -17.40 16.07
CA GLY A 65 7.89 -18.52 16.35
C GLY A 65 8.61 -19.87 16.48
N SER A 66 9.77 -20.02 15.85
CA SER A 66 10.69 -21.16 16.04
C SER A 66 11.38 -21.20 17.41
N GLY A 67 11.31 -20.11 18.19
CA GLY A 67 12.05 -19.92 19.43
C GLY A 67 13.44 -19.31 19.24
N GLU A 68 13.92 -19.11 18.03
CA GLU A 68 15.18 -18.41 17.74
C GLU A 68 15.12 -16.96 18.24
N ARG A 69 16.24 -16.46 18.77
CA ARG A 69 16.38 -15.08 19.23
C ARG A 69 17.34 -14.33 18.29
N ILE A 70 16.87 -13.22 17.74
CA ILE A 70 17.69 -12.35 16.89
C ILE A 70 17.96 -11.07 17.64
N ALA A 71 19.23 -10.80 17.95
CA ALA A 71 19.65 -9.52 18.56
C ALA A 71 19.28 -8.35 17.62
N SER A 72 18.63 -7.34 18.16
CA SER A 72 18.13 -6.20 17.38
C SER A 72 18.13 -4.92 18.22
N CYS A 73 18.75 -3.87 17.67
CA CYS A 73 18.68 -2.52 18.23
C CYS A 73 17.56 -1.67 17.62
N THR A 74 17.02 -2.09 16.48
CA THR A 74 15.96 -1.36 15.75
C THR A 74 15.02 -2.36 15.11
N LEU A 75 13.74 -2.22 15.40
CA LEU A 75 12.68 -2.99 14.73
C LEU A 75 11.86 -2.05 13.84
N ILE A 76 11.70 -2.45 12.58
CA ILE A 76 10.79 -1.79 11.63
C ILE A 76 9.64 -2.75 11.34
N VAL A 77 8.43 -2.35 11.73
CA VAL A 77 7.21 -3.18 11.54
C VAL A 77 6.54 -2.80 10.24
N THR A 78 6.43 -3.77 9.31
CA THR A 78 5.86 -3.59 7.96
C THR A 78 4.80 -4.67 7.65
N VAL A 79 3.97 -4.99 8.64
CA VAL A 79 2.99 -6.10 8.58
C VAL A 79 1.70 -5.78 7.79
N GLY A 80 1.71 -4.71 7.02
CA GLY A 80 0.58 -4.24 6.23
C GLY A 80 -0.40 -3.34 7.01
N PRO A 81 -1.27 -2.63 6.29
CA PRO A 81 -2.26 -1.75 6.88
C PRO A 81 -3.49 -2.53 7.39
N ARG A 82 -4.19 -1.93 8.36
CA ARG A 82 -5.55 -2.29 8.77
C ARG A 82 -6.42 -1.05 8.70
N ALA A 83 -7.71 -1.24 8.42
CA ALA A 83 -8.68 -0.17 8.45
C ALA A 83 -8.82 0.41 9.87
N SER A 84 -9.26 1.66 9.95
CA SER A 84 -9.52 2.30 11.24
C SER A 84 -10.58 1.52 12.04
N PRO A 85 -10.39 1.32 13.34
CA PRO A 85 -11.39 0.68 14.20
C PRO A 85 -12.70 1.48 14.29
N LEU A 86 -12.73 2.73 13.82
CA LEU A 86 -13.97 3.51 13.69
C LEU A 86 -15.04 2.82 12.83
N ASN A 87 -14.63 1.93 11.92
CA ASN A 87 -15.58 1.15 11.11
C ASN A 87 -16.51 0.26 11.99
N GLU A 88 -16.08 -0.15 13.17
CA GLU A 88 -16.89 -0.94 14.10
C GLU A 88 -18.14 -0.20 14.55
N ALA A 89 -18.09 1.15 14.58
CA ALA A 89 -19.21 1.97 14.96
C ALA A 89 -20.39 1.93 13.96
N PHE A 90 -20.17 1.49 12.73
CA PHE A 90 -21.26 1.34 11.73
C PHE A 90 -22.12 0.10 11.98
N GLY A 91 -21.68 -0.87 12.78
CA GLY A 91 -22.44 -2.07 13.09
C GLY A 91 -22.64 -3.02 11.91
N VAL A 92 -21.82 -2.93 10.87
CA VAL A 92 -21.82 -3.81 9.70
C VAL A 92 -20.73 -4.87 9.81
N ALA A 93 -20.87 -5.99 9.10
CA ALA A 93 -19.83 -7.01 9.02
C ALA A 93 -18.61 -6.46 8.27
N LEU A 94 -17.46 -6.42 8.94
CA LEU A 94 -16.20 -5.97 8.36
C LEU A 94 -15.42 -7.15 7.77
N ASP A 95 -14.59 -6.87 6.76
CA ASP A 95 -13.66 -7.86 6.26
C ASP A 95 -12.51 -8.14 7.26
N PRO A 96 -11.64 -9.15 7.00
CA PRO A 96 -10.53 -9.47 7.90
C PRO A 96 -9.54 -8.31 8.13
N SER A 97 -9.48 -7.33 7.22
CA SER A 97 -8.67 -6.12 7.34
C SER A 97 -9.39 -4.97 8.06
N GLY A 98 -10.65 -5.17 8.49
CA GLY A 98 -11.47 -4.18 9.16
C GLY A 98 -12.19 -3.20 8.23
N ARG A 99 -12.26 -3.47 6.91
CA ARG A 99 -12.92 -2.60 5.94
C ARG A 99 -14.43 -2.85 5.91
N ALA A 100 -15.20 -1.77 5.76
CA ALA A 100 -16.64 -1.86 5.61
C ALA A 100 -17.05 -2.12 4.15
N PRO A 101 -18.04 -3.00 3.89
CA PRO A 101 -18.49 -3.31 2.54
C PRO A 101 -19.20 -2.10 1.92
N CYS A 102 -18.84 -1.80 0.67
CA CYS A 102 -19.45 -0.73 -0.12
C CYS A 102 -20.08 -1.28 -1.41
N ASP A 103 -21.15 -0.65 -1.84
CA ASP A 103 -21.74 -0.87 -3.15
C ASP A 103 -20.89 -0.19 -4.26
N ASP A 104 -21.29 -0.38 -5.51
CA ASP A 104 -20.63 0.23 -6.68
C ASP A 104 -20.63 1.76 -6.65
N MET A 105 -21.53 2.40 -5.89
CA MET A 105 -21.58 3.85 -5.74
C MET A 105 -20.76 4.35 -4.55
N LEU A 106 -20.06 3.45 -3.85
CA LEU A 106 -19.29 3.69 -2.63
C LEU A 106 -20.18 4.03 -1.42
N ARG A 107 -21.43 3.61 -1.39
CA ARG A 107 -22.25 3.65 -0.20
C ARG A 107 -21.92 2.46 0.70
N VAL A 108 -21.90 2.69 2.00
CA VAL A 108 -21.73 1.61 2.98
C VAL A 108 -22.98 0.73 2.98
N ILE A 109 -22.83 -0.55 2.71
CA ILE A 109 -23.97 -1.48 2.66
C ILE A 109 -24.54 -1.64 4.07
N GLY A 110 -25.85 -1.35 4.19
CA GLY A 110 -26.57 -1.44 5.46
C GLY A 110 -26.53 -0.17 6.31
N VAL A 111 -25.88 0.91 5.87
CA VAL A 111 -25.84 2.20 6.57
C VAL A 111 -26.37 3.30 5.66
N PRO A 112 -27.58 3.84 5.89
CA PRO A 112 -28.15 4.89 5.06
C PRO A 112 -27.26 6.14 4.99
N ASP A 113 -27.33 6.85 3.87
CA ASP A 113 -26.71 8.16 3.64
C ASP A 113 -25.21 8.24 3.95
N THR A 114 -24.51 7.09 3.88
CA THR A 114 -23.09 7.00 4.25
C THR A 114 -22.27 6.57 3.07
N TYR A 115 -21.27 7.38 2.72
CA TYR A 115 -20.26 7.09 1.68
C TYR A 115 -18.91 6.82 2.32
N MET A 116 -18.14 5.93 1.73
CA MET A 116 -16.83 5.56 2.25
C MET A 116 -15.79 5.43 1.13
N ALA A 117 -14.55 5.84 1.41
CA ALA A 117 -13.45 5.78 0.45
C ALA A 117 -12.12 5.49 1.12
N GLY A 118 -11.15 4.98 0.35
CA GLY A 118 -9.79 4.68 0.82
C GLY A 118 -9.71 3.39 1.62
N ASP A 119 -8.70 3.32 2.49
CA ASP A 119 -8.29 2.10 3.19
C ASP A 119 -9.32 1.54 4.19
N VAL A 120 -10.39 2.27 4.44
CA VAL A 120 -11.51 1.85 5.30
C VAL A 120 -12.66 1.19 4.52
N ALA A 121 -12.65 1.28 3.19
CA ALA A 121 -13.70 0.80 2.31
C ALA A 121 -13.30 -0.49 1.59
N MET A 122 -14.19 -1.48 1.58
CA MET A 122 -14.10 -2.65 0.73
C MET A 122 -15.03 -2.44 -0.48
N ALA A 123 -14.46 -2.00 -1.60
CA ALA A 123 -15.18 -1.72 -2.83
C ALA A 123 -14.54 -2.47 -4.01
N HIS A 124 -15.37 -2.87 -4.98
CA HIS A 124 -14.88 -3.50 -6.20
C HIS A 124 -14.35 -2.47 -7.19
N VAL A 125 -13.19 -2.75 -7.80
CA VAL A 125 -12.59 -1.92 -8.87
C VAL A 125 -13.06 -2.36 -10.25
N ASP A 126 -13.37 -3.64 -10.38
CA ASP A 126 -13.95 -4.33 -11.54
C ASP A 126 -14.78 -5.51 -11.04
N ASP A 127 -15.16 -6.42 -11.94
CA ASP A 127 -16.02 -7.56 -11.61
C ASP A 127 -15.28 -8.69 -10.85
N GLU A 128 -13.95 -8.67 -10.81
CA GLU A 128 -13.12 -9.73 -10.22
C GLU A 128 -12.30 -9.25 -9.02
N HIS A 129 -11.97 -7.95 -8.94
CA HIS A 129 -11.01 -7.44 -7.97
C HIS A 129 -11.60 -6.42 -7.00
N VAL A 130 -11.12 -6.50 -5.77
CA VAL A 130 -11.38 -5.52 -4.71
C VAL A 130 -10.24 -4.52 -4.63
N ALA A 131 -10.57 -3.24 -4.39
CA ALA A 131 -9.58 -2.20 -4.18
C ALA A 131 -8.58 -2.58 -3.08
N LEU A 132 -7.30 -2.38 -3.34
CA LEU A 132 -6.26 -2.56 -2.33
C LEU A 132 -6.09 -1.29 -1.50
N MET A 133 -5.61 -1.43 -0.28
CA MET A 133 -5.23 -0.31 0.58
C MET A 133 -4.00 0.40 -0.01
N SER A 134 -4.25 1.42 -0.82
CA SER A 134 -3.20 2.18 -1.50
C SER A 134 -3.67 3.57 -1.89
N CYS A 135 -2.73 4.52 -1.97
CA CYS A 135 -3.04 5.90 -2.35
C CYS A 135 -3.71 6.00 -3.73
N GLN A 136 -3.36 5.16 -4.70
CA GLN A 136 -3.99 5.20 -6.03
C GLN A 136 -5.48 4.83 -6.00
N HIS A 137 -5.87 3.84 -5.17
CA HIS A 137 -7.28 3.50 -4.98
C HIS A 137 -7.98 4.55 -4.12
N ALA A 138 -7.36 4.98 -3.02
CA ALA A 138 -7.94 5.95 -2.09
C ALA A 138 -8.26 7.29 -2.77
N ILE A 139 -7.35 7.80 -3.63
CA ILE A 139 -7.57 9.04 -4.37
C ILE A 139 -8.76 8.91 -5.33
N THR A 140 -8.81 7.84 -6.11
CA THR A 140 -9.90 7.61 -7.07
C THR A 140 -11.23 7.38 -6.34
N MET A 141 -11.25 6.54 -5.31
CA MET A 141 -12.45 6.32 -4.49
C MET A 141 -12.94 7.62 -3.86
N GLY A 142 -12.05 8.46 -3.33
CA GLY A 142 -12.40 9.75 -2.73
C GLY A 142 -13.10 10.68 -3.71
N LYS A 143 -12.63 10.73 -4.96
CA LYS A 143 -13.29 11.49 -6.03
C LYS A 143 -14.70 10.98 -6.31
N PHE A 144 -14.88 9.67 -6.47
CA PHE A 144 -16.20 9.06 -6.72
C PHE A 144 -17.13 9.19 -5.53
N ALA A 145 -16.67 8.95 -4.31
CA ALA A 145 -17.50 9.08 -3.11
C ALA A 145 -18.00 10.52 -2.91
N GLY A 146 -17.11 11.50 -3.04
CA GLY A 146 -17.48 12.92 -2.94
C GLY A 146 -18.43 13.35 -4.05
N PHE A 147 -18.18 12.94 -5.30
CA PHE A 147 -19.08 13.20 -6.42
C PHE A 147 -20.47 12.59 -6.18
N ASN A 148 -20.52 11.32 -5.78
CA ASN A 148 -21.78 10.61 -5.55
C ASN A 148 -22.56 11.19 -4.35
N ALA A 149 -21.90 11.49 -3.25
CA ALA A 149 -22.55 12.11 -2.09
C ALA A 149 -23.21 13.45 -2.44
N ALA A 150 -22.52 14.31 -3.20
CA ALA A 150 -23.09 15.58 -3.65
C ALA A 150 -24.28 15.38 -4.59
N ARG A 151 -24.21 14.43 -5.51
CA ARG A 151 -25.31 14.15 -6.45
C ARG A 151 -26.52 13.53 -5.76
N ASP A 152 -26.30 12.67 -4.78
CA ASP A 152 -27.37 12.05 -4.00
C ASP A 152 -28.20 13.10 -3.25
N LEU A 153 -27.51 14.04 -2.59
CA LEU A 153 -28.15 15.19 -1.94
C LEU A 153 -29.01 16.05 -2.89
N LEU A 154 -28.64 16.08 -4.18
CA LEU A 154 -29.34 16.84 -5.22
C LEU A 154 -30.39 16.01 -5.97
N GLY A 155 -30.56 14.72 -5.64
CA GLY A 155 -31.43 13.80 -6.37
C GLY A 155 -30.99 13.50 -7.81
N LEU A 156 -29.69 13.59 -8.09
CA LEU A 156 -29.09 13.35 -9.40
C LEU A 156 -28.56 11.93 -9.52
N ALA A 157 -28.43 11.44 -10.77
CA ALA A 157 -27.90 10.09 -11.04
C ALA A 157 -26.44 9.95 -10.55
N LEU A 158 -26.14 8.86 -9.84
CA LEU A 158 -24.82 8.52 -9.34
C LEU A 158 -23.98 7.86 -10.44
N ARG A 159 -22.67 7.80 -10.23
CA ARG A 159 -21.73 7.11 -11.13
C ARG A 159 -21.05 5.93 -10.41
N PRO A 160 -21.04 4.73 -11.00
CA PRO A 160 -20.35 3.60 -10.38
C PRO A 160 -18.85 3.83 -10.36
N TYR A 161 -18.23 3.46 -9.24
CA TYR A 161 -16.77 3.42 -9.11
C TYR A 161 -16.23 2.25 -9.94
N ARG A 162 -15.24 2.53 -10.76
CA ARG A 162 -14.44 1.54 -11.48
C ARG A 162 -13.02 2.05 -11.61
N GLN A 163 -12.04 1.16 -11.44
CA GLN A 163 -10.63 1.49 -11.61
C GLN A 163 -9.87 0.32 -12.23
N ILE A 164 -10.04 0.15 -13.54
CA ILE A 164 -9.44 -0.96 -14.30
C ILE A 164 -7.91 -0.89 -14.31
N ARG A 165 -7.35 0.34 -14.35
CA ARG A 165 -5.90 0.52 -14.39
C ARG A 165 -5.32 0.40 -12.99
N TYR A 166 -4.46 -0.62 -12.82
CA TYR A 166 -3.70 -0.81 -11.61
C TYR A 166 -2.20 -0.88 -11.91
N VAL A 167 -1.40 -0.17 -11.12
CA VAL A 167 0.06 -0.14 -11.26
C VAL A 167 0.73 -0.26 -9.91
N THR A 168 1.95 -0.79 -9.87
CA THR A 168 2.81 -0.67 -8.69
C THR A 168 4.17 -0.11 -9.06
N CYS A 169 4.79 0.59 -8.13
CA CYS A 169 6.16 1.05 -8.28
C CYS A 169 6.88 0.84 -6.94
N LEU A 170 7.60 -0.28 -6.83
CA LEU A 170 8.33 -0.67 -5.63
C LEU A 170 9.75 -0.12 -5.69
N ASP A 171 10.15 0.59 -4.64
CA ASP A 171 11.53 1.06 -4.47
C ASP A 171 12.41 -0.08 -3.94
N LEU A 172 13.50 -0.38 -4.63
CA LEU A 172 14.47 -1.44 -4.30
C LEU A 172 15.79 -0.87 -3.76
N GLY A 173 15.76 0.32 -3.20
CA GLY A 173 16.96 0.94 -2.63
C GLY A 173 18.04 1.22 -3.68
N ARG A 174 19.21 0.59 -3.52
CA ARG A 174 20.33 0.69 -4.50
C ARG A 174 20.05 -0.05 -5.80
N GLY A 175 19.17 -1.04 -5.78
CA GLY A 175 18.73 -1.78 -6.97
C GLY A 175 17.76 -0.99 -7.87
N GLY A 176 17.52 0.29 -7.58
CA GLY A 176 16.60 1.11 -8.35
C GLY A 176 15.15 0.98 -7.87
N ALA A 177 14.24 0.70 -8.79
CA ALA A 177 12.85 0.37 -8.51
C ALA A 177 12.32 -0.62 -9.56
N VAL A 178 11.14 -1.20 -9.32
CA VAL A 178 10.41 -1.99 -10.31
C VAL A 178 9.01 -1.40 -10.47
N PHE A 179 8.62 -1.12 -11.72
CA PHE A 179 7.30 -0.64 -12.10
C PHE A 179 6.55 -1.75 -12.81
N THR A 180 5.34 -2.04 -12.36
CA THR A 180 4.50 -3.10 -12.92
C THR A 180 3.11 -2.57 -13.27
N THR A 181 2.42 -3.27 -14.17
CA THR A 181 1.03 -2.99 -14.56
C THR A 181 0.16 -4.23 -14.43
N GLY A 182 -1.14 -4.01 -14.25
CA GLY A 182 -2.13 -5.07 -14.12
C GLY A 182 -2.05 -5.85 -12.81
N TRP A 183 -3.04 -6.74 -12.63
CA TRP A 183 -3.12 -7.59 -11.45
C TRP A 183 -2.06 -8.69 -11.46
N ASP A 184 -1.61 -9.13 -12.64
CA ASP A 184 -0.50 -10.08 -12.82
C ASP A 184 0.87 -9.45 -12.58
N ARG A 185 0.92 -8.13 -12.30
CA ARG A 185 2.17 -7.40 -12.02
C ARG A 185 3.21 -7.53 -13.14
N GLU A 186 2.79 -7.39 -14.38
CA GLU A 186 3.72 -7.39 -15.51
C GLU A 186 4.76 -6.28 -15.37
N VAL A 187 6.04 -6.65 -15.38
CA VAL A 187 7.16 -5.69 -15.27
C VAL A 187 7.27 -4.89 -16.55
N GLN A 188 7.10 -3.58 -16.44
CA GLN A 188 7.21 -2.63 -17.55
C GLN A 188 8.54 -1.89 -17.55
N MET A 189 9.11 -1.69 -16.36
CA MET A 189 10.32 -0.89 -16.18
C MET A 189 11.01 -1.28 -14.88
N HIS A 190 12.34 -1.28 -14.85
CA HIS A 190 13.11 -1.53 -13.62
C HIS A 190 14.40 -0.70 -13.58
N GLY A 191 15.14 -0.76 -12.46
CA GLY A 191 16.39 -0.04 -12.29
C GLY A 191 16.22 1.47 -12.07
N ASP A 192 17.16 2.26 -12.58
CA ASP A 192 17.21 3.71 -12.33
C ASP A 192 16.08 4.49 -13.00
N GLU A 193 15.62 4.05 -14.16
CA GLU A 193 14.48 4.67 -14.85
C GLU A 193 13.20 4.54 -14.01
N ALA A 194 12.90 3.33 -13.53
CA ALA A 194 11.78 3.11 -12.62
C ALA A 194 11.95 3.87 -11.30
N LYS A 195 13.19 4.06 -10.83
CA LYS A 195 13.51 4.87 -9.64
C LYS A 195 13.18 6.35 -9.85
N GLN A 196 13.44 6.88 -11.03
CA GLN A 196 13.05 8.24 -11.42
C GLN A 196 11.51 8.39 -11.40
N LEU A 197 10.82 7.44 -12.04
CA LEU A 197 9.36 7.40 -12.02
C LEU A 197 8.82 7.33 -10.58
N LYS A 198 9.41 6.49 -9.72
CA LYS A 198 9.02 6.40 -8.30
C LYS A 198 9.15 7.75 -7.59
N ARG A 199 10.24 8.49 -7.83
CA ARG A 199 10.42 9.83 -7.26
C ARG A 199 9.31 10.77 -7.70
N THR A 200 9.03 10.86 -8.99
CA THR A 200 7.92 11.69 -9.52
C THR A 200 6.57 11.30 -8.91
N ILE A 201 6.30 9.99 -8.76
CA ILE A 201 5.06 9.53 -8.12
C ILE A 201 4.95 10.09 -6.70
N VAL A 202 5.97 9.95 -5.88
CA VAL A 202 5.89 10.30 -4.44
C VAL A 202 6.05 11.79 -4.17
N SER A 203 6.69 12.56 -5.07
CA SER A 203 6.91 13.99 -4.88
C SER A 203 5.86 14.89 -5.57
N GLU A 204 5.13 14.36 -6.55
CA GLU A 204 4.24 15.17 -7.39
C GLU A 204 2.85 14.56 -7.54
N ARG A 205 2.76 13.28 -7.99
CA ARG A 205 1.48 12.71 -8.43
C ARG A 205 0.50 12.37 -7.31
N ILE A 206 1.02 11.97 -6.14
CA ILE A 206 0.18 11.59 -5.00
C ILE A 206 -0.05 12.74 -4.00
N ILE A 207 0.56 13.90 -4.24
CA ILE A 207 0.38 15.07 -3.40
C ILE A 207 -0.83 15.85 -3.93
N PRO A 208 -1.90 15.99 -3.13
CA PRO A 208 -3.05 16.78 -3.54
C PRO A 208 -2.68 18.28 -3.57
N PRO A 209 -3.30 19.07 -4.47
CA PRO A 209 -3.12 20.51 -4.45
C PRO A 209 -3.67 21.10 -3.15
N THR A 210 -2.96 22.11 -2.61
CA THR A 210 -3.33 22.81 -1.39
C THR A 210 -3.42 24.32 -1.68
N GLY A 211 -4.32 25.00 -0.99
CA GLY A 211 -4.44 26.46 -1.01
C GLY A 211 -5.47 26.99 -2.02
N GLU A 212 -5.30 26.75 -3.30
CA GLU A 212 -6.17 27.32 -4.33
C GLU A 212 -7.44 26.46 -4.55
N ARG A 213 -8.61 27.06 -4.28
CA ARG A 213 -9.92 26.36 -4.39
C ARG A 213 -10.15 25.75 -5.78
N GLU A 214 -9.81 26.49 -6.84
CA GLU A 214 -10.00 26.00 -8.22
C GLU A 214 -9.13 24.79 -8.53
N ALA A 215 -7.87 24.79 -8.10
CA ALA A 215 -6.97 23.65 -8.25
C ALA A 215 -7.47 22.42 -7.49
N ILE A 216 -7.99 22.59 -6.27
CA ILE A 216 -8.57 21.50 -5.47
C ILE A 216 -9.81 20.91 -6.17
N LEU A 217 -10.72 21.77 -6.67
CA LEU A 217 -11.92 21.31 -7.37
C LEU A 217 -11.57 20.62 -8.70
N ALA A 218 -10.62 21.14 -9.44
CA ALA A 218 -10.13 20.50 -10.67
C ALA A 218 -9.53 19.12 -10.38
N ALA A 219 -8.70 18.99 -9.34
CA ALA A 219 -8.12 17.72 -8.94
C ALA A 219 -9.16 16.70 -8.45
N ALA A 220 -10.29 17.17 -7.92
CA ALA A 220 -11.40 16.31 -7.47
C ALA A 220 -12.31 15.85 -8.61
N ALA A 221 -12.23 16.42 -9.81
CA ALA A 221 -13.07 16.04 -10.94
C ALA A 221 -12.83 14.59 -11.37
N LEU A 222 -13.91 13.90 -11.81
CA LEU A 222 -13.82 12.50 -12.28
C LEU A 222 -13.25 12.39 -13.70
N ASP A 223 -13.43 13.42 -14.51
CA ASP A 223 -13.11 13.45 -15.94
C ASP A 223 -11.87 14.34 -16.22
N GLY A 224 -10.93 14.43 -15.27
CA GLY A 224 -9.68 15.20 -15.35
C GLY A 224 -8.46 14.35 -15.66
#